data_cc68147d7350290f11cf73e1c5195fee
#
_entry.id   cc68147d7350290f11cf73e1c5195fee
#
_cell.length_a   1.000
_cell.length_b   1.000
_cell.length_c   1.000
_cell.angle_alpha   90.00
_cell.angle_beta   90.00
_cell.angle_gamma   90.00
#
_symmetry.space_group_name_H-M   'P 1'
#
loop_
_entity.id
_entity.type
_entity.pdbx_description
1 polymer ?
#
loop_
_entity_poly.entity_id
_entity_poly.type
_entity_poly.pdbx_seq_one_letter_code
_entity_poly.pdbx_strand_id
1 'polypeptide(L)'
;MHKQPLSVICLALLLFAPQLAAVAWTQADPFYKGKTIRIMVGSTAGGFYDRWARLFARYMPKYIPGQPEIIAQNMPGAGSVIAVNHVFNVAKPDGLTAAMPLNSVYVDQLVGRKEVQFDLRKFHWIGSPAVESTIMYMRADTPYKSIADVIKAKEPPKCGATGTASADYILSRVLEETVGAKFTTVLGYPGGSEIDIAVEKGEVVCRAHSTSAHFGREPFDTWHKRGFDRHLIQTSRKRDSRAADVPTTHEIFEEFKVPANLRRVANVVLAAGDFGRPMMVTPGTPAERVKILRDAYVKTLNDPEVLAETKKARMDVDPTSGEELESLVKEIFDSPPDVIERVKKILGN
;
A
#
# COMPACT_ATOMS: atom_id res chain seq x y z
N MET A 1 72.71 68.34 -42.17
CA MET A 1 71.84 68.92 -41.18
C MET A 1 70.42 68.72 -41.66
N HIS A 2 69.68 67.68 -41.22
CA HIS A 2 68.22 67.54 -41.44
C HIS A 2 67.67 66.79 -40.26
N LYS A 3 66.90 67.45 -39.46
CA LYS A 3 66.15 66.93 -38.35
C LYS A 3 64.86 66.30 -38.89
N GLN A 4 64.56 65.04 -38.58
CA GLN A 4 63.25 64.44 -38.74
C GLN A 4 62.49 64.44 -37.41
N PRO A 5 61.23 64.69 -37.40
CA PRO A 5 60.41 64.63 -36.19
C PRO A 5 59.85 63.23 -35.97
N LEU A 6 59.85 62.79 -34.68
CA LEU A 6 59.26 61.59 -34.20
C LEU A 6 57.71 61.68 -34.32
N SER A 7 57.11 60.74 -35.06
CA SER A 7 55.68 60.55 -35.05
C SER A 7 55.29 59.65 -33.88
N VAL A 8 54.50 60.18 -32.96
CA VAL A 8 53.87 59.46 -31.87
C VAL A 8 52.63 58.70 -32.39
N ILE A 9 52.70 57.40 -32.46
CA ILE A 9 51.55 56.54 -32.77
C ILE A 9 50.83 56.29 -31.46
N CYS A 10 49.67 56.92 -31.25
CA CYS A 10 48.74 56.57 -30.19
C CYS A 10 48.00 55.30 -30.57
N LEU A 11 48.33 54.18 -29.92
CA LEU A 11 47.64 52.90 -30.04
C LEU A 11 46.37 52.94 -29.13
N ALA A 12 45.21 53.13 -29.71
CA ALA A 12 43.93 53.07 -29.01
C ALA A 12 43.57 51.58 -28.79
N LEU A 13 43.79 51.04 -27.60
CA LEU A 13 43.32 49.76 -27.16
C LEU A 13 41.80 49.87 -26.87
N LEU A 14 40.95 49.44 -27.80
CA LEU A 14 39.56 49.22 -27.60
C LEU A 14 39.38 47.99 -26.71
N LEU A 15 39.05 48.21 -25.43
CA LEU A 15 38.61 47.20 -24.49
C LEU A 15 37.24 46.68 -24.91
N PHE A 16 37.18 45.58 -25.64
CA PHE A 16 36.00 44.79 -25.88
C PHE A 16 35.68 44.02 -24.57
N ALA A 17 34.86 44.57 -23.69
CA ALA A 17 34.26 43.86 -22.58
C ALA A 17 33.19 42.93 -23.12
N PRO A 18 33.28 41.60 -22.95
CA PRO A 18 32.12 40.71 -23.26
C PRO A 18 31.02 41.04 -22.28
N GLN A 19 29.94 41.62 -22.76
CA GLN A 19 28.72 41.69 -22.01
C GLN A 19 28.19 40.23 -21.87
N LEU A 20 28.46 39.61 -20.74
CA LEU A 20 27.77 38.42 -20.27
C LEU A 20 26.31 38.85 -20.06
N ALA A 21 25.48 38.65 -21.09
CA ALA A 21 24.04 38.67 -20.94
C ALA A 21 23.69 37.58 -19.95
N ALA A 22 23.46 37.93 -18.69
CA ALA A 22 22.86 37.05 -17.73
C ALA A 22 21.48 36.65 -18.28
N VAL A 23 21.39 35.47 -18.88
CA VAL A 23 20.11 34.84 -19.19
C VAL A 23 19.45 34.62 -17.82
N ALA A 24 18.62 35.60 -17.44
CA ALA A 24 17.69 35.41 -16.32
C ALA A 24 16.76 34.25 -16.72
N TRP A 25 17.06 33.09 -16.24
CA TRP A 25 16.11 31.98 -16.23
C TRP A 25 14.94 32.45 -15.38
N THR A 26 13.93 33.00 -16.00
CA THR A 26 12.62 33.20 -15.35
C THR A 26 12.16 31.81 -15.00
N GLN A 27 12.38 31.43 -13.74
CA GLN A 27 11.85 30.20 -13.19
C GLN A 27 10.33 30.32 -13.33
N ALA A 28 9.74 29.61 -14.29
CA ALA A 28 8.30 29.62 -14.50
C ALA A 28 7.63 29.33 -13.14
N ASP A 29 6.59 30.08 -12.82
CA ASP A 29 5.85 29.87 -11.57
C ASP A 29 5.48 28.39 -11.46
N PRO A 30 5.72 27.75 -10.31
CA PRO A 30 5.45 26.33 -10.13
C PRO A 30 4.00 26.02 -10.50
N PHE A 31 3.77 24.99 -11.31
CA PHE A 31 2.42 24.61 -11.75
C PHE A 31 1.40 24.53 -10.60
N TYR A 32 1.84 24.07 -9.45
CA TYR A 32 0.98 23.87 -8.28
C TYR A 32 0.66 25.13 -7.49
N LYS A 33 1.29 26.26 -7.76
CA LYS A 33 1.05 27.52 -7.06
C LYS A 33 -0.41 27.97 -7.21
N GLY A 34 -1.10 28.18 -6.07
CA GLY A 34 -2.52 28.56 -6.03
C GLY A 34 -3.48 27.48 -6.53
N LYS A 35 -3.04 26.23 -6.63
CA LYS A 35 -3.88 25.08 -6.99
C LYS A 35 -4.29 24.28 -5.75
N THR A 36 -5.34 23.49 -5.92
CA THR A 36 -5.80 22.51 -4.92
C THR A 36 -5.66 21.11 -5.48
N ILE A 37 -4.94 20.23 -4.78
CA ILE A 37 -4.88 18.81 -5.07
C ILE A 37 -5.97 18.11 -4.25
N ARG A 38 -6.75 17.21 -4.88
CA ARG A 38 -7.75 16.40 -4.21
C ARG A 38 -7.28 14.94 -4.09
N ILE A 39 -7.29 14.41 -2.87
CA ILE A 39 -7.08 12.99 -2.63
C ILE A 39 -8.47 12.36 -2.46
N MET A 40 -8.91 11.60 -3.46
CA MET A 40 -10.18 10.86 -3.44
C MET A 40 -9.98 9.57 -2.64
N VAL A 41 -10.52 9.54 -1.41
CA VAL A 41 -10.38 8.42 -0.50
C VAL A 41 -11.53 7.44 -0.72
N GLY A 42 -11.24 6.22 -1.15
CA GLY A 42 -12.24 5.19 -1.50
C GLY A 42 -12.95 4.55 -0.29
N SER A 43 -12.81 5.11 0.91
CA SER A 43 -13.41 4.62 2.15
C SER A 43 -14.11 5.76 2.91
N THR A 44 -14.86 5.39 3.96
CA THR A 44 -15.52 6.35 4.85
C THR A 44 -14.51 7.13 5.69
N ALA A 45 -14.93 8.29 6.18
CA ALA A 45 -14.12 9.15 7.04
C ALA A 45 -13.77 8.47 8.38
N GLY A 46 -12.59 8.82 8.94
CA GLY A 46 -12.11 8.34 10.24
C GLY A 46 -11.35 7.02 10.21
N GLY A 47 -11.44 6.23 9.13
CA GLY A 47 -10.65 5.02 8.94
C GLY A 47 -9.17 5.31 8.62
N PHE A 48 -8.32 4.27 8.60
CA PHE A 48 -6.87 4.45 8.36
C PHE A 48 -6.55 5.10 7.02
N TYR A 49 -7.28 4.79 5.94
CA TYR A 49 -7.09 5.44 4.63
C TYR A 49 -7.36 6.95 4.71
N ASP A 50 -8.45 7.34 5.35
CA ASP A 50 -8.81 8.74 5.57
C ASP A 50 -7.79 9.47 6.44
N ARG A 51 -7.31 8.82 7.51
CA ARG A 51 -6.28 9.38 8.40
C ARG A 51 -4.97 9.63 7.66
N TRP A 52 -4.52 8.69 6.81
CA TRP A 52 -3.33 8.87 5.97
C TRP A 52 -3.52 9.98 4.94
N ALA A 53 -4.67 10.01 4.25
CA ALA A 53 -4.96 11.08 3.29
C ALA A 53 -4.93 12.46 3.94
N ARG A 54 -5.51 12.60 5.14
CA ARG A 54 -5.49 13.88 5.89
C ARG A 54 -4.08 14.22 6.41
N LEU A 55 -3.27 13.24 6.76
CA LEU A 55 -1.87 13.47 7.12
C LEU A 55 -1.10 14.01 5.91
N PHE A 56 -1.22 13.38 4.75
CA PHE A 56 -0.64 13.90 3.51
C PHE A 56 -1.17 15.30 3.16
N ALA A 57 -2.46 15.55 3.36
CA ALA A 57 -3.04 16.88 3.13
C ALA A 57 -2.41 17.99 3.98
N ARG A 58 -1.98 17.68 5.20
CA ARG A 58 -1.33 18.66 6.09
C ARG A 58 0.16 18.87 5.81
N TYR A 59 0.89 17.80 5.51
CA TYR A 59 2.36 17.85 5.49
C TYR A 59 2.96 17.86 4.09
N MET A 60 2.35 17.20 3.10
CA MET A 60 2.88 17.05 1.76
C MET A 60 3.00 18.39 0.98
N PRO A 61 2.11 19.40 1.17
CA PRO A 61 2.25 20.70 0.52
C PRO A 61 3.62 21.35 0.71
N LYS A 62 4.23 21.20 1.88
CA LYS A 62 5.57 21.70 2.24
C LYS A 62 6.66 21.27 1.24
N TYR A 63 6.47 20.13 0.59
CA TYR A 63 7.44 19.49 -0.30
C TYR A 63 7.10 19.61 -1.78
N ILE A 64 5.95 20.21 -2.12
CA ILE A 64 5.53 20.44 -3.51
C ILE A 64 5.87 21.88 -3.90
N PRO A 65 6.61 22.12 -5.02
CA PRO A 65 6.86 23.45 -5.53
C PRO A 65 5.55 24.22 -5.76
N GLY A 66 5.43 25.42 -5.18
CA GLY A 66 4.21 26.22 -5.21
C GLY A 66 3.27 25.99 -4.03
N GLN A 67 3.55 25.01 -3.16
CA GLN A 67 2.83 24.74 -1.91
C GLN A 67 1.30 24.76 -2.09
N PRO A 68 0.74 23.84 -2.91
CA PRO A 68 -0.70 23.80 -3.16
C PRO A 68 -1.47 23.46 -1.89
N GLU A 69 -2.73 23.84 -1.84
CA GLU A 69 -3.64 23.21 -0.89
C GLU A 69 -3.84 21.74 -1.25
N ILE A 70 -3.90 20.84 -0.27
CA ILE A 70 -4.31 19.44 -0.46
C ILE A 70 -5.51 19.14 0.42
N ILE A 71 -6.56 18.57 -0.16
CA ILE A 71 -7.78 18.17 0.54
C ILE A 71 -8.04 16.67 0.39
N ALA A 72 -8.44 16.01 1.47
CA ALA A 72 -8.94 14.64 1.44
C ALA A 72 -10.46 14.66 1.28
N GLN A 73 -10.96 13.99 0.25
CA GLN A 73 -12.38 13.88 -0.05
C GLN A 73 -12.80 12.41 -0.08
N ASN A 74 -13.68 12.00 0.84
CA ASN A 74 -14.15 10.62 0.88
C ASN A 74 -15.17 10.36 -0.24
N MET A 75 -14.98 9.25 -0.95
CA MET A 75 -15.87 8.73 -1.99
C MET A 75 -15.98 7.20 -1.81
N PRO A 76 -16.68 6.75 -0.76
CA PRO A 76 -16.83 5.32 -0.50
C PRO A 76 -17.81 4.68 -1.50
N GLY A 77 -17.71 3.36 -1.63
CA GLY A 77 -18.68 2.55 -2.38
C GLY A 77 -17.99 1.49 -3.25
N ALA A 78 -18.66 0.34 -3.35
CA ALA A 78 -18.23 -0.83 -4.12
C ALA A 78 -16.74 -1.17 -3.91
N GLY A 79 -16.26 -1.25 -2.67
CA GLY A 79 -14.85 -1.57 -2.40
C GLY A 79 -13.85 -0.57 -2.98
N SER A 80 -14.20 0.71 -3.12
CA SER A 80 -13.44 1.80 -3.77
C SER A 80 -13.59 1.88 -5.30
N VAL A 81 -14.30 0.97 -5.95
CA VAL A 81 -14.51 0.99 -7.42
C VAL A 81 -15.09 2.34 -7.87
N ILE A 82 -16.01 2.94 -7.09
CA ILE A 82 -16.60 4.26 -7.43
C ILE A 82 -15.51 5.35 -7.47
N ALA A 83 -14.65 5.42 -6.45
CA ALA A 83 -13.58 6.43 -6.41
C ALA A 83 -12.56 6.24 -7.53
N VAL A 84 -12.18 4.99 -7.82
CA VAL A 84 -11.19 4.70 -8.87
C VAL A 84 -11.76 4.97 -10.26
N ASN A 85 -13.02 4.58 -10.52
CA ASN A 85 -13.72 4.93 -11.77
C ASN A 85 -13.77 6.46 -11.97
N HIS A 86 -14.09 7.21 -10.90
CA HIS A 86 -14.12 8.67 -10.97
C HIS A 86 -12.74 9.25 -11.35
N VAL A 87 -11.68 8.83 -10.67
CA VAL A 87 -10.33 9.34 -10.96
C VAL A 87 -9.84 8.90 -12.34
N PHE A 88 -10.22 7.71 -12.80
CA PHE A 88 -9.83 7.21 -14.11
C PHE A 88 -10.54 7.94 -15.27
N ASN A 89 -11.86 8.15 -15.15
CA ASN A 89 -12.70 8.57 -16.28
C ASN A 89 -13.08 10.05 -16.25
N VAL A 90 -13.10 10.69 -15.06
CA VAL A 90 -13.63 12.05 -14.87
C VAL A 90 -12.54 13.06 -14.53
N ALA A 91 -11.54 12.66 -13.74
CA ALA A 91 -10.47 13.56 -13.34
C ALA A 91 -9.56 13.92 -14.54
N LYS A 92 -9.11 15.18 -14.58
CA LYS A 92 -8.17 15.62 -15.61
C LYS A 92 -6.78 15.04 -15.38
N PRO A 93 -6.03 14.70 -16.44
CA PRO A 93 -4.67 14.17 -16.32
C PRO A 93 -3.64 15.28 -16.04
N ASP A 94 -3.89 16.08 -15.03
CA ASP A 94 -3.08 17.27 -14.71
C ASP A 94 -2.31 17.13 -13.36
N GLY A 95 -2.49 16.02 -12.64
CA GLY A 95 -1.85 15.78 -11.36
C GLY A 95 -2.51 16.52 -10.18
N LEU A 96 -3.72 17.08 -10.36
CA LEU A 96 -4.48 17.72 -9.28
C LEU A 96 -5.50 16.78 -8.62
N THR A 97 -5.63 15.54 -9.10
CA THR A 97 -6.51 14.53 -8.48
C THR A 97 -5.76 13.22 -8.30
N ALA A 98 -5.70 12.75 -7.08
CA ALA A 98 -5.16 11.45 -6.71
C ALA A 98 -6.30 10.54 -6.18
N ALA A 99 -6.16 9.23 -6.35
CA ALA A 99 -6.97 8.23 -5.66
C ALA A 99 -6.18 7.58 -4.53
N MET A 100 -6.84 7.32 -3.42
CA MET A 100 -6.36 6.47 -2.32
C MET A 100 -7.41 5.38 -2.06
N PRO A 101 -7.44 4.33 -2.91
CA PRO A 101 -8.41 3.25 -2.81
C PRO A 101 -8.05 2.25 -1.70
N LEU A 102 -8.99 1.36 -1.39
CA LEU A 102 -8.68 0.14 -0.65
C LEU A 102 -7.68 -0.71 -1.44
N ASN A 103 -6.79 -1.35 -0.73
CA ASN A 103 -5.72 -2.18 -1.31
C ASN A 103 -6.23 -3.38 -2.11
N SER A 104 -7.44 -3.84 -1.85
CA SER A 104 -8.07 -4.96 -2.55
C SER A 104 -8.70 -4.61 -3.90
N VAL A 105 -8.71 -3.34 -4.30
CA VAL A 105 -9.40 -2.88 -5.54
C VAL A 105 -8.89 -3.55 -6.82
N TYR A 106 -7.63 -4.05 -6.83
CA TYR A 106 -7.08 -4.79 -7.96
C TYR A 106 -7.83 -6.10 -8.21
N VAL A 107 -8.37 -6.72 -7.16
CA VAL A 107 -9.13 -7.97 -7.25
C VAL A 107 -10.35 -7.78 -8.14
N ASP A 108 -11.08 -6.68 -7.97
CA ASP A 108 -12.29 -6.40 -8.75
C ASP A 108 -12.00 -6.33 -10.25
N GLN A 109 -10.88 -5.71 -10.64
CA GLN A 109 -10.43 -5.71 -12.03
C GLN A 109 -9.95 -7.10 -12.46
N LEU A 110 -9.18 -7.80 -11.63
CA LEU A 110 -8.60 -9.11 -11.96
C LEU A 110 -9.68 -10.16 -12.22
N VAL A 111 -10.75 -10.16 -11.42
CA VAL A 111 -11.86 -11.11 -11.61
C VAL A 111 -12.86 -10.66 -12.67
N GLY A 112 -12.69 -9.48 -13.26
CA GLY A 112 -13.51 -8.97 -14.34
C GLY A 112 -14.89 -8.48 -13.91
N ARG A 113 -15.01 -7.83 -12.76
CA ARG A 113 -16.29 -7.26 -12.33
C ARG A 113 -16.77 -6.19 -13.32
N LYS A 114 -18.04 -6.27 -13.71
CA LYS A 114 -18.64 -5.39 -14.73
C LYS A 114 -18.71 -3.90 -14.31
N GLU A 115 -18.66 -3.62 -13.01
CA GLU A 115 -18.66 -2.26 -12.46
C GLU A 115 -17.31 -1.57 -12.62
N VAL A 116 -16.23 -2.31 -12.91
CA VAL A 116 -14.87 -1.79 -13.10
C VAL A 116 -14.76 -1.14 -14.47
N GLN A 117 -14.50 0.16 -14.49
CA GLN A 117 -14.33 0.99 -15.69
C GLN A 117 -12.96 1.65 -15.73
N PHE A 118 -11.99 1.07 -15.05
CA PHE A 118 -10.60 1.52 -14.98
C PHE A 118 -9.63 0.41 -15.37
N ASP A 119 -8.38 0.79 -15.62
CA ASP A 119 -7.25 -0.13 -15.75
C ASP A 119 -6.11 0.34 -14.84
N LEU A 120 -5.85 -0.41 -13.77
CA LEU A 120 -4.83 -0.09 -12.77
C LEU A 120 -3.41 -0.04 -13.36
N ARG A 121 -3.16 -0.72 -14.49
CA ARG A 121 -1.88 -0.69 -15.21
C ARG A 121 -1.59 0.66 -15.86
N LYS A 122 -2.61 1.50 -16.03
CA LYS A 122 -2.50 2.81 -16.68
C LYS A 122 -2.30 3.97 -15.71
N PHE A 123 -2.58 3.77 -14.42
CA PHE A 123 -2.34 4.79 -13.40
C PHE A 123 -0.85 5.00 -13.17
N HIS A 124 -0.50 6.21 -12.74
CA HIS A 124 0.81 6.49 -12.18
C HIS A 124 0.73 6.34 -10.66
N TRP A 125 1.39 5.35 -10.13
CA TRP A 125 1.43 5.08 -8.70
C TRP A 125 2.42 6.02 -8.01
N ILE A 126 2.00 6.60 -6.89
CA ILE A 126 2.81 7.56 -6.13
C ILE A 126 3.57 6.86 -5.00
N GLY A 127 2.91 5.96 -4.32
CA GLY A 127 3.47 5.15 -3.24
C GLY A 127 2.43 4.63 -2.28
N SER A 128 2.87 3.83 -1.32
CA SER A 128 2.09 3.40 -0.16
C SER A 128 2.84 3.74 1.12
N PRO A 129 2.21 4.30 2.17
CA PRO A 129 2.92 4.69 3.39
C PRO A 129 3.25 3.52 4.30
N ALA A 130 2.57 2.39 4.11
CA ALA A 130 2.77 1.20 4.91
C ALA A 130 2.30 -0.06 4.17
N VAL A 131 3.05 -1.12 4.27
CA VAL A 131 2.62 -2.48 3.96
C VAL A 131 1.62 -2.92 5.02
N GLU A 132 0.63 -3.71 4.66
CA GLU A 132 -0.37 -4.24 5.57
C GLU A 132 -0.34 -5.76 5.57
N SER A 133 0.45 -6.34 6.48
CA SER A 133 0.50 -7.78 6.64
C SER A 133 -0.67 -8.31 7.48
N THR A 134 -0.98 -9.58 7.27
CA THR A 134 -1.93 -10.35 8.07
C THR A 134 -1.18 -11.32 8.94
N ILE A 135 -1.57 -11.46 10.21
CA ILE A 135 -1.09 -12.47 11.12
C ILE A 135 -2.24 -13.42 11.49
N MET A 136 -1.97 -14.72 11.50
CA MET A 136 -2.92 -15.72 12.03
C MET A 136 -2.51 -16.08 13.45
N TYR A 137 -3.40 -15.82 14.38
CA TYR A 137 -3.24 -16.28 15.75
C TYR A 137 -4.19 -17.42 16.09
N MET A 138 -3.83 -18.18 17.11
CA MET A 138 -4.59 -19.28 17.65
C MET A 138 -4.49 -19.28 19.18
N ARG A 139 -5.52 -19.78 19.85
CA ARG A 139 -5.46 -20.01 21.30
C ARG A 139 -4.29 -20.91 21.66
N ALA A 140 -3.50 -20.52 22.63
CA ALA A 140 -2.30 -21.24 23.05
C ALA A 140 -2.57 -22.60 23.73
N ASP A 141 -3.79 -22.77 24.27
CA ASP A 141 -4.25 -24.02 24.91
C ASP A 141 -4.69 -25.10 23.91
N THR A 142 -4.62 -24.83 22.60
CA THR A 142 -4.92 -25.80 21.54
C THR A 142 -3.70 -26.66 21.17
N PRO A 143 -3.90 -27.85 20.56
CA PRO A 143 -2.79 -28.70 20.12
C PRO A 143 -2.03 -28.16 18.90
N TYR A 144 -2.54 -27.13 18.21
CA TYR A 144 -1.97 -26.59 16.97
C TYR A 144 -0.91 -25.55 17.30
N LYS A 145 0.37 -25.93 17.24
CA LYS A 145 1.51 -25.06 17.55
C LYS A 145 2.14 -24.41 16.31
N SER A 146 1.84 -24.97 15.13
CA SER A 146 2.39 -24.57 13.85
C SER A 146 1.43 -24.89 12.72
N ILE A 147 1.69 -24.39 11.51
CA ILE A 147 0.95 -24.78 10.30
C ILE A 147 1.11 -26.28 10.03
N ALA A 148 2.28 -26.86 10.34
CA ALA A 148 2.51 -28.30 10.24
C ALA A 148 1.56 -29.14 11.11
N ASP A 149 1.20 -28.66 12.29
CA ASP A 149 0.23 -29.33 13.16
C ASP A 149 -1.18 -29.24 12.58
N VAL A 150 -1.54 -28.08 11.99
CA VAL A 150 -2.83 -27.92 11.31
C VAL A 150 -2.97 -28.86 10.12
N ILE A 151 -1.89 -29.03 9.33
CA ILE A 151 -1.87 -29.97 8.18
C ILE A 151 -2.12 -31.39 8.64
N LYS A 152 -1.52 -31.80 9.76
CA LYS A 152 -1.60 -33.17 10.33
C LYS A 152 -2.85 -33.39 11.19
N ALA A 153 -3.61 -32.35 11.47
CA ALA A 153 -4.74 -32.42 12.38
C ALA A 153 -5.83 -33.38 11.88
N LYS A 154 -6.29 -34.26 12.75
CA LYS A 154 -7.47 -35.10 12.49
C LYS A 154 -8.75 -34.28 12.47
N GLU A 155 -8.86 -33.32 13.37
CA GLU A 155 -9.94 -32.37 13.46
C GLU A 155 -9.42 -30.98 13.08
N PRO A 156 -9.93 -30.38 12.01
CA PRO A 156 -9.50 -29.04 11.63
C PRO A 156 -9.87 -28.00 12.69
N PRO A 157 -8.97 -27.03 13.01
CA PRO A 157 -9.31 -25.95 13.93
C PRO A 157 -10.45 -25.10 13.39
N LYS A 158 -11.34 -24.66 14.28
CA LYS A 158 -12.43 -23.71 13.95
C LYS A 158 -11.89 -22.29 14.01
N CYS A 159 -11.89 -21.60 12.86
CA CYS A 159 -11.49 -20.20 12.76
C CYS A 159 -12.68 -19.30 12.44
N GLY A 160 -12.76 -18.15 13.09
CA GLY A 160 -13.80 -17.17 12.82
C GLY A 160 -13.44 -16.25 11.63
N ALA A 161 -14.46 -15.87 10.84
CA ALA A 161 -14.31 -14.91 9.76
C ALA A 161 -15.61 -14.08 9.56
N THR A 162 -15.46 -12.84 9.11
CA THR A 162 -16.62 -11.96 8.85
C THR A 162 -17.30 -12.29 7.54
N GLY A 163 -16.56 -12.76 6.55
CA GLY A 163 -17.06 -13.10 5.22
C GLY A 163 -15.97 -13.61 4.30
N THR A 164 -16.33 -14.00 3.08
CA THR A 164 -15.39 -14.60 2.11
C THR A 164 -14.33 -13.62 1.57
N ALA A 165 -14.55 -12.31 1.70
CA ALA A 165 -13.58 -11.27 1.33
C ALA A 165 -12.68 -10.84 2.50
N SER A 166 -12.82 -11.44 3.69
CA SER A 166 -12.00 -11.08 4.85
C SER A 166 -10.64 -11.75 4.83
N ALA A 167 -9.64 -11.10 5.44
CA ALA A 167 -8.30 -11.67 5.58
C ALA A 167 -8.30 -13.02 6.31
N ASP A 168 -9.20 -13.18 7.29
CA ASP A 168 -9.43 -14.43 8.02
C ASP A 168 -9.73 -15.60 7.07
N TYR A 169 -10.70 -15.41 6.18
CA TYR A 169 -11.11 -16.43 5.21
C TYR A 169 -10.05 -16.65 4.14
N ILE A 170 -9.55 -15.56 3.56
CA ILE A 170 -8.60 -15.59 2.44
C ILE A 170 -7.32 -16.35 2.84
N LEU A 171 -6.73 -16.04 4.00
CA LEU A 171 -5.50 -16.73 4.43
C LEU A 171 -5.73 -18.22 4.69
N SER A 172 -6.86 -18.58 5.29
CA SER A 172 -7.23 -19.98 5.49
C SER A 172 -7.33 -20.72 4.14
N ARG A 173 -8.02 -20.12 3.16
CA ARG A 173 -8.17 -20.71 1.80
C ARG A 173 -6.85 -20.82 1.05
N VAL A 174 -5.97 -19.83 1.18
CA VAL A 174 -4.63 -19.90 0.60
C VAL A 174 -3.82 -21.05 1.19
N LEU A 175 -3.85 -21.23 2.50
CA LEU A 175 -3.13 -22.33 3.17
C LEU A 175 -3.73 -23.70 2.83
N GLU A 176 -5.05 -23.79 2.68
CA GLU A 176 -5.70 -25.03 2.20
C GLU A 176 -5.25 -25.40 0.80
N GLU A 177 -5.22 -24.42 -0.13
CA GLU A 177 -4.86 -24.64 -1.54
C GLU A 177 -3.36 -24.92 -1.73
N THR A 178 -2.49 -24.29 -0.92
CA THR A 178 -1.03 -24.35 -1.12
C THR A 178 -0.34 -25.46 -0.37
N VAL A 179 -0.67 -25.65 0.91
CA VAL A 179 0.02 -26.60 1.80
C VAL A 179 -0.90 -27.69 2.33
N GLY A 180 -2.18 -27.69 1.97
CA GLY A 180 -3.16 -28.69 2.41
C GLY A 180 -3.58 -28.55 3.88
N ALA A 181 -3.32 -27.41 4.51
CA ALA A 181 -3.84 -27.11 5.84
C ALA A 181 -5.38 -27.04 5.79
N LYS A 182 -6.06 -27.62 6.75
CA LYS A 182 -7.52 -27.65 6.78
C LYS A 182 -8.04 -26.80 7.94
N PHE A 183 -9.02 -25.96 7.63
CA PHE A 183 -9.69 -25.11 8.62
C PHE A 183 -11.20 -25.30 8.53
N THR A 184 -11.89 -25.29 9.66
CA THR A 184 -13.33 -25.13 9.70
C THR A 184 -13.65 -23.65 9.88
N THR A 185 -13.88 -22.93 8.78
CA THR A 185 -14.13 -21.48 8.85
C THR A 185 -15.60 -21.20 9.17
N VAL A 186 -15.83 -20.51 10.29
CA VAL A 186 -17.17 -20.04 10.71
C VAL A 186 -17.36 -18.63 10.22
N LEU A 187 -18.26 -18.44 9.26
CA LEU A 187 -18.57 -17.17 8.64
C LEU A 187 -19.73 -16.46 9.34
N GLY A 188 -19.86 -15.16 9.06
CA GLY A 188 -21.03 -14.37 9.46
C GLY A 188 -20.86 -13.60 10.76
N TYR A 189 -19.69 -13.52 11.32
CA TYR A 189 -19.42 -12.59 12.42
C TYR A 189 -19.60 -11.14 11.94
N PRO A 190 -20.30 -10.27 12.70
CA PRO A 190 -20.54 -8.88 12.31
C PRO A 190 -19.24 -8.08 12.15
N GLY A 191 -18.21 -8.41 12.94
CA GLY A 191 -16.93 -7.75 12.91
C GLY A 191 -15.84 -8.53 13.63
N GLY A 192 -14.62 -7.98 13.60
CA GLY A 192 -13.47 -8.63 14.20
C GLY A 192 -13.53 -8.72 15.73
N SER A 193 -14.15 -7.76 16.39
CA SER A 193 -14.29 -7.77 17.85
C SER A 193 -15.18 -8.92 18.33
N GLU A 194 -16.21 -9.25 17.56
CA GLU A 194 -17.10 -10.38 17.85
C GLU A 194 -16.36 -11.72 17.67
N ILE A 195 -15.47 -11.80 16.68
CA ILE A 195 -14.60 -12.99 16.54
C ILE A 195 -13.63 -13.09 17.72
N ASP A 196 -13.02 -11.98 18.15
CA ASP A 196 -12.10 -11.97 19.29
C ASP A 196 -12.82 -12.44 20.56
N ILE A 197 -14.05 -12.01 20.81
CA ILE A 197 -14.91 -12.50 21.92
C ILE A 197 -15.20 -14.02 21.77
N ALA A 198 -15.51 -14.48 20.55
CA ALA A 198 -15.77 -15.89 20.29
C ALA A 198 -14.51 -16.76 20.51
N VAL A 199 -13.32 -16.25 20.18
CA VAL A 199 -12.05 -16.89 20.51
C VAL A 199 -11.84 -16.95 22.02
N GLU A 200 -12.09 -15.88 22.74
CA GLU A 200 -11.96 -15.86 24.20
C GLU A 200 -12.87 -16.88 24.87
N LYS A 201 -14.11 -17.02 24.38
CA LYS A 201 -15.08 -18.02 24.85
C LYS A 201 -14.80 -19.44 24.39
N GLY A 202 -13.91 -19.64 23.40
CA GLY A 202 -13.61 -20.95 22.84
C GLY A 202 -14.62 -21.46 21.81
N GLU A 203 -15.53 -20.61 21.31
CA GLU A 203 -16.46 -20.97 20.22
C GLU A 203 -15.71 -21.21 18.90
N VAL A 204 -14.68 -20.42 18.64
CA VAL A 204 -13.64 -20.61 17.64
C VAL A 204 -12.28 -20.49 18.30
N VAL A 205 -11.23 -21.02 17.67
CA VAL A 205 -9.90 -21.05 18.30
C VAL A 205 -8.85 -20.24 17.56
N CYS A 206 -9.17 -19.72 16.39
CA CYS A 206 -8.23 -19.00 15.53
C CYS A 206 -8.92 -17.90 14.70
N ARG A 207 -8.06 -16.98 14.27
CA ARG A 207 -8.40 -15.89 13.37
C ARG A 207 -7.15 -15.36 12.69
N ALA A 208 -7.31 -14.74 11.50
CA ALA A 208 -6.27 -13.98 10.84
C ALA A 208 -6.72 -12.53 10.62
N HIS A 209 -5.87 -11.55 10.93
CA HIS A 209 -6.20 -10.15 10.72
C HIS A 209 -4.94 -9.28 10.61
N SER A 210 -5.10 -7.97 10.40
CA SER A 210 -3.98 -7.02 10.29
C SER A 210 -3.00 -7.14 11.47
N THR A 211 -1.72 -7.31 11.16
CA THR A 211 -0.62 -7.36 12.13
C THR A 211 -0.56 -6.09 12.97
N SER A 212 -0.75 -4.92 12.33
CA SER A 212 -0.80 -3.63 13.04
C SER A 212 -1.93 -3.59 14.09
N ALA A 213 -3.11 -4.13 13.77
CA ALA A 213 -4.21 -4.20 14.73
C ALA A 213 -3.94 -5.20 15.85
N HIS A 214 -3.26 -6.31 15.54
CA HIS A 214 -2.92 -7.34 16.51
C HIS A 214 -1.95 -6.85 17.58
N PHE A 215 -0.95 -6.06 17.20
CA PHE A 215 0.04 -5.51 18.13
C PHE A 215 -0.28 -4.08 18.60
N GLY A 216 -1.43 -3.52 18.23
CA GLY A 216 -1.75 -2.10 18.47
C GLY A 216 -2.94 -1.83 19.40
N ARG A 217 -3.66 -2.86 19.88
CA ARG A 217 -4.88 -2.66 20.69
C ARG A 217 -5.24 -3.82 21.60
N GLU A 218 -6.10 -3.56 22.56
CA GLU A 218 -6.80 -4.62 23.32
C GLU A 218 -7.78 -5.42 22.42
N PRO A 219 -8.05 -6.70 22.70
CA PRO A 219 -7.59 -7.47 23.88
C PRO A 219 -6.18 -8.06 23.74
N PHE A 220 -5.50 -7.88 22.60
CA PHE A 220 -4.25 -8.55 22.26
C PHE A 220 -3.10 -8.20 23.19
N ASP A 221 -2.96 -6.91 23.60
CA ASP A 221 -1.95 -6.50 24.58
C ASP A 221 -2.06 -7.32 25.89
N THR A 222 -3.30 -7.62 26.33
CA THR A 222 -3.56 -8.45 27.49
C THR A 222 -3.32 -9.93 27.23
N TRP A 223 -3.72 -10.44 26.05
CA TRP A 223 -3.54 -11.83 25.66
C TRP A 223 -2.07 -12.20 25.55
N HIS A 224 -1.25 -11.38 24.90
CA HIS A 224 0.20 -11.60 24.80
C HIS A 224 0.85 -11.70 26.19
N LYS A 225 0.50 -10.83 27.12
CA LYS A 225 1.03 -10.84 28.49
C LYS A 225 0.67 -12.11 29.27
N ARG A 226 -0.48 -12.71 28.93
CA ARG A 226 -0.99 -13.93 29.59
C ARG A 226 -0.59 -15.19 28.86
N GLY A 227 0.04 -15.10 27.68
CA GLY A 227 0.31 -16.26 26.81
C GLY A 227 -0.96 -16.96 26.34
N PHE A 228 -2.05 -16.19 26.13
CA PHE A 228 -3.35 -16.71 25.72
C PHE A 228 -3.37 -17.10 24.25
N ASP A 229 -2.67 -16.35 23.43
CA ASP A 229 -2.58 -16.54 21.98
C ASP A 229 -1.18 -16.97 21.54
N ARG A 230 -1.14 -17.62 20.40
CA ARG A 230 0.06 -18.04 19.68
C ARG A 230 -0.08 -17.65 18.21
N HIS A 231 1.00 -17.18 17.63
CA HIS A 231 1.03 -16.81 16.22
C HIS A 231 1.54 -17.97 15.37
N LEU A 232 0.85 -18.28 14.28
CA LEU A 232 1.20 -19.43 13.43
C LEU A 232 1.91 -19.03 12.14
N ILE A 233 1.52 -17.89 11.54
CA ILE A 233 2.01 -17.44 10.24
C ILE A 233 1.69 -15.96 10.03
N GLN A 234 2.53 -15.28 9.25
CA GLN A 234 2.32 -13.92 8.80
C GLN A 234 2.49 -13.82 7.28
N THR A 235 1.77 -12.88 6.64
CA THR A 235 1.78 -12.74 5.17
C THR A 235 2.82 -11.76 4.65
N SER A 236 3.51 -11.01 5.51
CA SER A 236 4.56 -10.08 5.12
C SER A 236 5.71 -10.77 4.39
N ARG A 237 6.39 -10.05 3.49
CA ARG A 237 7.60 -10.55 2.80
C ARG A 237 8.78 -10.76 3.75
N LYS A 238 8.83 -9.98 4.83
CA LYS A 238 9.81 -10.09 5.91
C LYS A 238 9.05 -10.26 7.22
N ARG A 239 9.66 -10.94 8.18
CA ARG A 239 9.05 -11.09 9.50
C ARG A 239 8.91 -9.73 10.18
N ASP A 240 7.72 -9.44 10.69
CA ASP A 240 7.47 -8.26 11.54
C ASP A 240 8.31 -8.36 12.81
N SER A 241 8.96 -7.26 13.21
CA SER A 241 9.82 -7.24 14.39
C SER A 241 9.10 -7.61 15.69
N ARG A 242 7.78 -7.40 15.73
CA ARG A 242 6.89 -7.76 16.86
C ARG A 242 6.54 -9.26 16.88
N ALA A 243 6.80 -9.96 15.76
CA ALA A 243 6.53 -11.39 15.55
C ALA A 243 7.72 -12.06 14.83
N ALA A 244 8.94 -11.77 15.31
CA ALA A 244 10.18 -12.22 14.67
C ALA A 244 10.38 -13.74 14.67
N ASP A 245 9.72 -14.46 15.54
CA ASP A 245 9.70 -15.93 15.65
C ASP A 245 8.63 -16.59 14.77
N VAL A 246 7.68 -15.81 14.21
CA VAL A 246 6.58 -16.32 13.40
C VAL A 246 7.00 -16.41 11.93
N PRO A 247 6.86 -17.58 11.27
CA PRO A 247 7.23 -17.73 9.87
C PRO A 247 6.31 -16.93 8.95
N THR A 248 6.87 -16.46 7.84
CA THR A 248 6.10 -15.85 6.75
C THR A 248 5.47 -16.92 5.86
N THR A 249 4.46 -16.55 5.07
CA THR A 249 3.89 -17.43 4.04
C THR A 249 4.95 -17.92 3.05
N HIS A 250 5.93 -17.08 2.70
CA HIS A 250 7.02 -17.44 1.80
C HIS A 250 7.91 -18.54 2.41
N GLU A 251 8.27 -18.41 3.69
CA GLU A 251 9.06 -19.43 4.40
C GLU A 251 8.31 -20.76 4.50
N ILE A 252 7.01 -20.72 4.80
CA ILE A 252 6.15 -21.93 4.81
C ILE A 252 6.08 -22.56 3.42
N PHE A 253 5.96 -21.77 2.35
CA PHE A 253 5.93 -22.29 0.98
C PHE A 253 7.26 -22.93 0.57
N GLU A 254 8.40 -22.42 1.06
CA GLU A 254 9.71 -23.05 0.87
C GLU A 254 9.80 -24.36 1.65
N GLU A 255 9.44 -24.36 2.94
CA GLU A 255 9.48 -25.53 3.82
C GLU A 255 8.67 -26.70 3.25
N PHE A 256 7.44 -26.42 2.80
CA PHE A 256 6.52 -27.43 2.25
C PHE A 256 6.69 -27.65 0.74
N LYS A 257 7.72 -27.05 0.11
CA LYS A 257 8.03 -27.19 -1.33
C LYS A 257 6.82 -26.95 -2.22
N VAL A 258 6.04 -25.93 -1.90
CA VAL A 258 4.84 -25.58 -2.67
C VAL A 258 5.21 -25.33 -4.14
N PRO A 259 4.49 -25.92 -5.12
CA PRO A 259 4.74 -25.73 -6.54
C PRO A 259 4.67 -24.26 -6.95
N ALA A 260 5.51 -23.84 -7.92
CA ALA A 260 5.63 -22.45 -8.33
C ALA A 260 4.30 -21.83 -8.80
N ASN A 261 3.44 -22.59 -9.49
CA ASN A 261 2.12 -22.13 -9.91
C ASN A 261 1.19 -21.83 -8.72
N LEU A 262 1.21 -22.66 -7.67
CA LEU A 262 0.43 -22.41 -6.45
C LEU A 262 0.98 -21.24 -5.64
N ARG A 263 2.31 -21.07 -5.57
CA ARG A 263 2.92 -19.88 -4.96
C ARG A 263 2.46 -18.62 -5.69
N ARG A 264 2.40 -18.65 -7.03
CA ARG A 264 1.92 -17.52 -7.82
C ARG A 264 0.47 -17.18 -7.52
N VAL A 265 -0.41 -18.19 -7.42
CA VAL A 265 -1.81 -17.98 -6.98
C VAL A 265 -1.86 -17.31 -5.61
N ALA A 266 -1.11 -17.83 -4.63
CA ALA A 266 -1.05 -17.26 -3.29
C ALA A 266 -0.54 -15.81 -3.31
N ASN A 267 0.53 -15.52 -4.03
CA ASN A 267 1.08 -14.16 -4.15
C ASN A 267 0.05 -13.19 -4.73
N VAL A 268 -0.69 -13.58 -5.76
CA VAL A 268 -1.75 -12.75 -6.33
C VAL A 268 -2.87 -12.49 -5.33
N VAL A 269 -3.31 -13.52 -4.60
CA VAL A 269 -4.41 -13.38 -3.61
C VAL A 269 -3.99 -12.54 -2.41
N LEU A 270 -2.73 -12.68 -1.96
CA LEU A 270 -2.21 -11.97 -0.78
C LEU A 270 -1.61 -10.59 -1.10
N ALA A 271 -1.50 -10.22 -2.37
CA ALA A 271 -0.89 -8.96 -2.80
C ALA A 271 -1.55 -7.69 -2.23
N ALA A 272 -2.80 -7.78 -1.76
CA ALA A 272 -3.45 -6.67 -1.07
C ALA A 272 -2.58 -6.11 0.07
N GLY A 273 -1.87 -6.96 0.79
CA GLY A 273 -0.94 -6.55 1.84
C GLY A 273 0.21 -5.70 1.31
N ASP A 274 0.79 -6.09 0.19
CA ASP A 274 1.91 -5.38 -0.45
C ASP A 274 1.48 -4.01 -1.02
N PHE A 275 0.24 -3.88 -1.50
CA PHE A 275 -0.32 -2.57 -1.87
C PHE A 275 -0.46 -1.64 -0.67
N GLY A 276 -0.73 -2.16 0.50
CA GLY A 276 -0.88 -1.39 1.73
C GLY A 276 -1.99 -0.34 1.65
N ARG A 277 -1.63 0.96 1.57
CA ARG A 277 -2.58 2.09 1.41
C ARG A 277 -2.17 2.96 0.24
N PRO A 278 -2.36 2.47 -0.99
CA PRO A 278 -1.75 3.05 -2.16
C PRO A 278 -2.35 4.42 -2.51
N MET A 279 -1.48 5.28 -3.05
CA MET A 279 -1.87 6.53 -3.69
C MET A 279 -1.46 6.49 -5.16
N MET A 280 -2.36 6.90 -6.05
CA MET A 280 -2.12 6.93 -7.49
C MET A 280 -2.80 8.13 -8.14
N VAL A 281 -2.29 8.59 -9.28
CA VAL A 281 -2.86 9.70 -10.05
C VAL A 281 -3.31 9.24 -11.44
N THR A 282 -4.17 10.05 -12.05
CA THR A 282 -4.83 9.81 -13.34
C THR A 282 -3.84 9.39 -14.43
N PRO A 283 -4.21 8.43 -15.28
CA PRO A 283 -3.44 8.11 -16.49
C PRO A 283 -3.21 9.35 -17.36
N GLY A 284 -2.00 9.47 -17.93
CA GLY A 284 -1.64 10.62 -18.76
C GLY A 284 -1.20 11.88 -17.98
N THR A 285 -1.12 11.82 -16.66
CA THR A 285 -0.47 12.88 -15.87
C THR A 285 0.97 13.06 -16.35
N PRO A 286 1.44 14.30 -16.65
CA PRO A 286 2.80 14.54 -17.11
C PRO A 286 3.86 13.96 -16.16
N ALA A 287 4.87 13.30 -16.71
CA ALA A 287 5.91 12.60 -15.95
C ALA A 287 6.61 13.50 -14.91
N GLU A 288 6.84 14.76 -15.24
CA GLU A 288 7.41 15.74 -14.31
C GLU A 288 6.53 15.93 -13.06
N ARG A 289 5.20 15.98 -13.24
CA ARG A 289 4.26 16.12 -12.12
C ARG A 289 4.18 14.86 -11.28
N VAL A 290 4.22 13.69 -11.92
CA VAL A 290 4.32 12.41 -11.21
C VAL A 290 5.59 12.39 -10.35
N LYS A 291 6.74 12.80 -10.91
CA LYS A 291 8.00 12.89 -10.17
C LYS A 291 7.90 13.82 -8.98
N ILE A 292 7.33 15.03 -9.17
CA ILE A 292 7.15 15.99 -8.07
C ILE A 292 6.32 15.37 -6.94
N LEU A 293 5.22 14.70 -7.28
CA LEU A 293 4.35 14.06 -6.28
C LEU A 293 5.03 12.91 -5.57
N ARG A 294 5.80 12.06 -6.27
CA ARG A 294 6.60 10.97 -5.66
C ARG A 294 7.67 11.51 -4.72
N ASP A 295 8.43 12.52 -5.17
CA ASP A 295 9.47 13.16 -4.34
C ASP A 295 8.87 13.78 -3.07
N ALA A 296 7.73 14.49 -3.21
CA ALA A 296 7.03 15.08 -2.08
C ALA A 296 6.47 14.01 -1.12
N TYR A 297 5.96 12.93 -1.66
CA TYR A 297 5.46 11.78 -0.90
C TYR A 297 6.56 11.17 -0.02
N VAL A 298 7.71 10.85 -0.60
CA VAL A 298 8.87 10.30 0.13
C VAL A 298 9.37 11.27 1.20
N LYS A 299 9.50 12.56 0.86
CA LYS A 299 9.93 13.59 1.82
C LYS A 299 8.94 13.73 2.99
N THR A 300 7.64 13.62 2.71
CA THR A 300 6.60 13.67 3.75
C THR A 300 6.74 12.51 4.74
N LEU A 301 6.98 11.31 4.26
CA LEU A 301 7.13 10.13 5.13
C LEU A 301 8.45 10.13 5.93
N ASN A 302 9.43 10.91 5.51
CA ASN A 302 10.69 11.11 6.25
C ASN A 302 10.69 12.38 7.12
N ASP A 303 9.59 13.16 7.14
CA ASP A 303 9.48 14.35 7.99
C ASP A 303 9.41 13.95 9.46
N PRO A 304 10.29 14.48 10.34
CA PRO A 304 10.27 14.17 11.77
C PRO A 304 8.93 14.42 12.46
N GLU A 305 8.18 15.45 12.05
CA GLU A 305 6.86 15.75 12.60
C GLU A 305 5.84 14.67 12.21
N VAL A 306 5.91 14.18 10.96
CA VAL A 306 5.08 13.08 10.46
C VAL A 306 5.40 11.79 11.21
N LEU A 307 6.67 11.45 11.38
CA LEU A 307 7.10 10.27 12.12
C LEU A 307 6.67 10.32 13.59
N ALA A 308 6.72 11.50 14.23
CA ALA A 308 6.24 11.67 15.60
C ALA A 308 4.70 11.52 15.68
N GLU A 309 3.96 12.10 14.74
CA GLU A 309 2.50 11.99 14.68
C GLU A 309 2.05 10.56 14.40
N THR A 310 2.65 9.88 13.43
CA THR A 310 2.31 8.50 13.09
C THR A 310 2.58 7.55 14.26
N LYS A 311 3.72 7.70 14.93
CA LYS A 311 4.04 6.94 16.15
C LYS A 311 2.99 7.14 17.25
N LYS A 312 2.61 8.40 17.55
CA LYS A 312 1.57 8.72 18.52
C LYS A 312 0.21 8.14 18.12
N ALA A 313 -0.09 8.15 16.82
CA ALA A 313 -1.33 7.67 16.26
C ALA A 313 -1.35 6.15 16.02
N ARG A 314 -0.27 5.41 16.35
CA ARG A 314 -0.07 3.98 16.08
C ARG A 314 -0.30 3.64 14.60
N MET A 315 0.23 4.47 13.72
CA MET A 315 0.21 4.27 12.28
C MET A 315 1.62 3.83 11.86
N ASP A 316 1.76 2.56 11.45
CA ASP A 316 3.05 2.02 11.00
C ASP A 316 3.50 2.73 9.72
N VAL A 317 4.80 3.04 9.64
CA VAL A 317 5.46 3.63 8.47
C VAL A 317 6.44 2.58 7.92
N ASP A 318 6.08 1.97 6.79
CA ASP A 318 6.89 1.01 6.04
C ASP A 318 6.59 1.23 4.55
N PRO A 319 7.21 2.27 3.94
CA PRO A 319 6.78 2.77 2.65
C PRO A 319 7.19 1.86 1.49
N THR A 320 6.28 1.75 0.51
CA THR A 320 6.53 1.18 -0.81
C THR A 320 6.51 2.32 -1.84
N SER A 321 7.49 2.36 -2.73
CA SER A 321 7.57 3.37 -3.79
C SER A 321 6.50 3.20 -4.86
N GLY A 322 6.26 4.26 -5.66
CA GLY A 322 5.34 4.17 -6.79
C GLY A 322 5.80 3.19 -7.86
N GLU A 323 7.11 3.11 -8.10
CA GLU A 323 7.73 2.18 -9.04
C GLU A 323 7.56 0.72 -8.62
N GLU A 324 7.71 0.43 -7.33
CA GLU A 324 7.48 -0.92 -6.78
C GLU A 324 6.01 -1.32 -6.92
N LEU A 325 5.07 -0.38 -6.68
CA LEU A 325 3.64 -0.63 -6.87
C LEU A 325 3.29 -0.85 -8.36
N GLU A 326 3.89 -0.10 -9.29
CA GLU A 326 3.73 -0.32 -10.74
C GLU A 326 4.23 -1.71 -11.16
N SER A 327 5.36 -2.14 -10.60
CA SER A 327 5.92 -3.48 -10.83
C SER A 327 5.01 -4.57 -10.28
N LEU A 328 4.45 -4.37 -9.08
CA LEU A 328 3.49 -5.29 -8.46
C LEU A 328 2.22 -5.43 -9.30
N VAL A 329 1.66 -4.31 -9.77
CA VAL A 329 0.48 -4.31 -10.66
C VAL A 329 0.77 -5.11 -11.92
N LYS A 330 1.92 -4.85 -12.55
CA LYS A 330 2.31 -5.58 -13.75
C LYS A 330 2.43 -7.09 -13.47
N GLU A 331 3.11 -7.49 -12.41
CA GLU A 331 3.26 -8.90 -12.02
C GLU A 331 1.89 -9.59 -11.86
N ILE A 332 0.94 -8.94 -11.19
CA ILE A 332 -0.39 -9.48 -10.93
C ILE A 332 -1.18 -9.65 -12.24
N PHE A 333 -1.23 -8.62 -13.08
CA PHE A 333 -2.04 -8.63 -14.29
C PHE A 333 -1.40 -9.41 -15.47
N ASP A 334 -0.10 -9.67 -15.42
CA ASP A 334 0.61 -10.57 -16.34
C ASP A 334 0.53 -12.05 -15.90
N SER A 335 -0.28 -12.35 -14.87
CA SER A 335 -0.46 -13.73 -14.39
C SER A 335 -1.16 -14.59 -15.45
N PRO A 336 -0.73 -15.87 -15.63
CA PRO A 336 -1.35 -16.79 -16.57
C PRO A 336 -2.85 -16.99 -16.30
N PRO A 337 -3.66 -17.30 -17.34
CA PRO A 337 -5.11 -17.49 -17.19
C PRO A 337 -5.51 -18.55 -16.16
N ASP A 338 -4.75 -19.64 -16.05
CA ASP A 338 -5.00 -20.69 -15.06
C ASP A 338 -4.81 -20.21 -13.61
N VAL A 339 -3.85 -19.31 -13.39
CA VAL A 339 -3.65 -18.64 -12.09
C VAL A 339 -4.86 -17.77 -11.76
N ILE A 340 -5.32 -16.96 -12.72
CA ILE A 340 -6.47 -16.08 -12.55
C ILE A 340 -7.74 -16.87 -12.25
N GLU A 341 -7.99 -17.96 -12.95
CA GLU A 341 -9.14 -18.83 -12.68
C GLU A 341 -9.08 -19.48 -11.28
N ARG A 342 -7.90 -19.87 -10.83
CA ARG A 342 -7.73 -20.34 -9.44
C ARG A 342 -7.96 -19.25 -8.41
N VAL A 343 -7.48 -18.04 -8.67
CA VAL A 343 -7.75 -16.86 -7.82
C VAL A 343 -9.26 -16.63 -7.69
N LYS A 344 -9.99 -16.63 -8.81
CA LYS A 344 -11.45 -16.50 -8.80
C LYS A 344 -12.11 -17.56 -7.91
N LYS A 345 -11.70 -18.82 -8.06
CA LYS A 345 -12.21 -19.94 -7.24
C LYS A 345 -11.94 -19.75 -5.74
N ILE A 346 -10.74 -19.29 -5.37
CA ILE A 346 -10.37 -19.03 -3.97
C ILE A 346 -11.20 -17.90 -3.37
N LEU A 347 -11.44 -16.87 -4.16
CA LEU A 347 -12.21 -15.68 -3.74
C LEU A 347 -13.73 -15.88 -3.80
N GLY A 348 -14.21 -17.05 -4.22
CA GLY A 348 -15.63 -17.41 -4.25
C GLY A 348 -16.42 -16.74 -5.37
N ASN A 349 -15.77 -16.45 -6.50
CA ASN A 349 -16.38 -15.89 -7.71
C ASN A 349 -16.55 -16.95 -8.80
#